data_54008d568c057b452e230c103571049e
#
_entry.id   54008d568c057b452e230c103571049e
#
_cell.length_a   1.000
_cell.length_b   1.000
_cell.length_c   1.000
_cell.angle_alpha   90.00
_cell.angle_beta   90.00
_cell.angle_gamma   90.00
#
_symmetry.space_group_name_H-M   'P 1'
#
loop_
_entity.id
_entity.type
_entity.pdbx_description
1 polymer ?
#
loop_
_entity_poly.entity_id
_entity_poly.type
_entity_poly.pdbx_seq_one_letter_code
_entity_poly.pdbx_strand_id
1 'polypeptide(L)'
;MKRASILVVTLVMALSMAVALCGCTSNNYTPQAKEQTVSDSALKSSGTLRVGVNASNAPYAAESSGSIVGIDVDIAAALADELGLKLELVDVGSSVDTAFTKDNVDIVMGVTKSNSAYWMSDSYMSSAVALFSLTQNATAPTQSGSFSVAAQSSSMSAWEVTDHYGESCLRNSTDRQGAFESLQTGSVNYVAADSTIGAYVVHSSSVGAYPVALLQDPSSYCIAAPTTNVELQKAVSEALGSLKNGGVISVIQKKWLGDQADISALKVIQSTKSESDSEDATSTDASDSSSTSSSSTTGSSSSSSSSSSTSGSTSSSTKSGGTQSNSGN
;
A
#
# COMPACT_ATOMS: atom_id res chain seq x y z
N MET A 1 -28.55 8.80 -76.56
CA MET A 1 -28.90 9.26 -75.20
C MET A 1 -28.56 8.27 -74.13
N LYS A 2 -28.75 6.96 -74.26
CA LYS A 2 -28.46 5.96 -73.17
C LYS A 2 -26.96 5.81 -72.79
N ARG A 3 -26.02 6.00 -73.72
CA ARG A 3 -24.58 5.89 -73.51
C ARG A 3 -23.99 7.09 -72.74
N ALA A 4 -24.55 8.28 -72.94
CA ALA A 4 -24.13 9.49 -72.20
C ALA A 4 -24.57 9.46 -70.74
N SER A 5 -25.76 8.93 -70.45
CA SER A 5 -26.27 8.77 -69.08
C SER A 5 -25.45 7.76 -68.26
N ILE A 6 -24.94 6.70 -68.88
CA ILE A 6 -24.09 5.71 -68.20
C ILE A 6 -22.73 6.31 -67.84
N LEU A 7 -22.13 7.12 -68.72
CA LEU A 7 -20.86 7.79 -68.46
C LEU A 7 -20.97 8.83 -67.34
N VAL A 8 -22.09 9.53 -67.23
CA VAL A 8 -22.31 10.53 -66.18
C VAL A 8 -22.50 9.81 -64.82
N VAL A 9 -23.24 8.69 -64.78
CA VAL A 9 -23.43 7.93 -63.52
C VAL A 9 -22.14 7.28 -63.06
N THR A 10 -21.29 6.73 -63.93
CA THR A 10 -19.99 6.18 -63.55
C THR A 10 -19.01 7.26 -63.09
N LEU A 11 -19.04 8.48 -63.70
CA LEU A 11 -18.22 9.59 -63.29
C LEU A 11 -18.63 10.10 -61.87
N VAL A 12 -19.92 10.21 -61.61
CA VAL A 12 -20.44 10.61 -60.27
C VAL A 12 -20.13 9.58 -59.23
N MET A 13 -20.21 8.28 -59.56
CA MET A 13 -19.86 7.19 -58.63
C MET A 13 -18.35 7.12 -58.35
N ALA A 14 -17.49 7.42 -59.32
CA ALA A 14 -16.04 7.52 -59.11
C ALA A 14 -15.66 8.74 -58.29
N LEU A 15 -16.36 9.86 -58.46
CA LEU A 15 -16.10 11.10 -57.71
C LEU A 15 -16.57 10.99 -56.27
N SER A 16 -17.67 10.26 -55.99
CA SER A 16 -18.12 10.00 -54.62
C SER A 16 -17.18 9.05 -53.88
N MET A 17 -16.51 8.13 -54.55
CA MET A 17 -15.55 7.21 -53.97
C MET A 17 -14.20 7.88 -53.63
N ALA A 18 -13.83 8.93 -54.36
CA ALA A 18 -12.63 9.71 -54.10
C ALA A 18 -12.74 10.62 -52.84
N VAL A 19 -13.96 11.06 -52.49
CA VAL A 19 -14.20 11.88 -51.29
C VAL A 19 -14.18 11.04 -50.00
N ALA A 20 -14.48 9.73 -50.10
CA ALA A 20 -14.46 8.83 -48.94
C ALA A 20 -13.02 8.45 -48.48
N LEU A 21 -11.98 8.71 -49.30
CA LEU A 21 -10.57 8.39 -48.93
C LEU A 21 -9.81 9.56 -48.28
N CYS A 22 -10.39 10.75 -48.22
CA CYS A 22 -9.73 11.91 -47.59
C CYS A 22 -10.08 12.10 -46.09
N GLY A 23 -10.78 11.14 -45.46
CA GLY A 23 -11.31 11.28 -44.12
C GLY A 23 -10.44 10.74 -42.98
N CYS A 24 -9.21 10.28 -43.23
CA CYS A 24 -8.30 9.84 -42.17
C CYS A 24 -7.02 10.65 -42.19
N THR A 25 -7.10 11.95 -41.91
CA THR A 25 -5.99 12.59 -41.26
C THR A 25 -5.99 12.11 -39.82
N SER A 26 -5.22 11.05 -39.51
CA SER A 26 -4.79 10.77 -38.16
C SER A 26 -4.07 12.04 -37.71
N ASN A 27 -4.75 12.88 -36.92
CA ASN A 27 -4.06 13.83 -36.08
C ASN A 27 -3.20 12.98 -35.16
N ASN A 28 -1.95 12.74 -35.56
CA ASN A 28 -0.95 12.20 -34.68
C ASN A 28 -0.79 13.23 -33.56
N TYR A 29 -1.61 13.08 -32.50
CA TYR A 29 -1.34 13.75 -31.24
C TYR A 29 0.00 13.21 -30.75
N THR A 30 1.04 13.99 -30.90
CA THR A 30 2.32 13.74 -30.26
C THR A 30 2.25 14.49 -28.93
N PRO A 31 2.15 13.79 -27.81
CA PRO A 31 2.23 14.44 -26.51
C PRO A 31 3.52 15.26 -26.45
N GLN A 32 3.42 16.54 -26.15
CA GLN A 32 4.61 17.34 -25.89
C GLN A 32 5.19 16.86 -24.56
N ALA A 33 6.44 16.42 -24.61
CA ALA A 33 7.18 16.11 -23.38
C ALA A 33 7.25 17.40 -22.53
N LYS A 34 6.93 17.28 -21.24
CA LYS A 34 7.08 18.38 -20.30
C LYS A 34 8.58 18.70 -20.14
N GLU A 35 8.89 19.93 -19.82
CA GLU A 35 10.26 20.31 -19.48
C GLU A 35 10.66 19.70 -18.14
N GLN A 36 11.89 19.23 -18.06
CA GLN A 36 12.45 18.68 -16.80
C GLN A 36 12.52 19.79 -15.74
N THR A 37 11.90 19.55 -14.60
CA THR A 37 11.79 20.51 -13.49
C THR A 37 12.83 20.27 -12.37
N VAL A 38 13.56 19.15 -12.43
CA VAL A 38 14.57 18.74 -11.46
C VAL A 38 15.93 18.66 -12.14
N SER A 39 16.97 19.24 -11.54
CA SER A 39 18.32 19.17 -12.11
C SER A 39 18.87 17.74 -12.10
N ASP A 40 19.71 17.42 -13.09
CA ASP A 40 20.34 16.09 -13.17
C ASP A 40 21.20 15.78 -11.94
N SER A 41 21.73 16.79 -11.25
CA SER A 41 22.51 16.62 -10.02
C SER A 41 21.67 16.18 -8.82
N ALA A 42 20.36 16.39 -8.86
CA ALA A 42 19.43 15.93 -7.84
C ALA A 42 18.87 14.51 -8.10
N LEU A 43 19.24 13.89 -9.21
CA LEU A 43 18.79 12.56 -9.62
C LEU A 43 19.93 11.54 -9.55
N LYS A 44 19.58 10.28 -9.31
CA LYS A 44 20.51 9.16 -9.38
C LYS A 44 20.92 8.81 -10.81
N SER A 45 20.05 9.13 -11.77
CA SER A 45 20.28 8.94 -13.21
C SER A 45 19.74 10.16 -13.96
N SER A 46 20.59 10.81 -14.77
CA SER A 46 20.21 12.01 -15.54
C SER A 46 18.93 11.78 -16.36
N GLY A 47 17.97 12.71 -16.26
CA GLY A 47 16.70 12.66 -16.96
C GLY A 47 15.77 11.51 -16.59
N THR A 48 16.05 10.78 -15.47
CA THR A 48 15.28 9.60 -15.09
C THR A 48 14.95 9.64 -13.60
N LEU A 49 13.67 9.48 -13.26
CA LEU A 49 13.21 9.29 -11.89
C LEU A 49 13.26 7.80 -11.56
N ARG A 50 14.16 7.40 -10.66
CA ARG A 50 14.26 6.03 -10.17
C ARG A 50 13.37 5.86 -8.95
N VAL A 51 12.32 5.05 -9.08
CA VAL A 51 11.26 4.90 -8.07
C VAL A 51 11.28 3.51 -7.46
N GLY A 52 11.50 3.44 -6.16
CA GLY A 52 11.38 2.21 -5.38
C GLY A 52 9.92 1.88 -5.09
N VAL A 53 9.53 0.64 -5.35
CA VAL A 53 8.21 0.07 -5.03
C VAL A 53 8.38 -1.32 -4.40
N ASN A 54 7.39 -1.76 -3.65
CA ASN A 54 7.34 -3.15 -3.16
C ASN A 54 6.49 -3.99 -4.13
N ALA A 55 7.14 -4.70 -5.05
CA ALA A 55 6.48 -5.48 -6.11
C ALA A 55 5.75 -6.74 -5.59
N SER A 56 5.75 -6.98 -4.28
CA SER A 56 4.99 -8.08 -3.64
C SER A 56 3.70 -7.60 -2.95
N ASN A 57 3.32 -6.33 -3.11
CA ASN A 57 2.21 -5.70 -2.37
C ASN A 57 1.05 -5.28 -3.29
N ALA A 58 0.38 -6.25 -3.93
CA ALA A 58 -0.83 -5.97 -4.71
C ALA A 58 -1.96 -5.41 -3.84
N PRO A 59 -2.73 -4.41 -4.32
CA PRO A 59 -2.73 -3.76 -5.63
C PRO A 59 -1.80 -2.55 -5.76
N TYR A 60 -0.98 -2.24 -4.74
CA TYR A 60 -0.09 -1.09 -4.76
C TYR A 60 1.01 -1.25 -5.82
N ALA A 61 1.77 -2.34 -5.75
CA ALA A 61 2.66 -2.78 -6.80
C ALA A 61 2.76 -4.31 -6.80
N ALA A 62 2.79 -4.91 -7.99
CA ALA A 62 2.95 -6.35 -8.16
C ALA A 62 3.65 -6.66 -9.49
N GLU A 63 4.45 -7.72 -9.50
CA GLU A 63 4.99 -8.24 -10.74
C GLU A 63 3.90 -8.98 -11.54
N SER A 64 3.75 -8.61 -12.80
CA SER A 64 2.81 -9.22 -13.73
C SER A 64 3.43 -9.32 -15.11
N SER A 65 3.57 -10.53 -15.64
CA SER A 65 4.10 -10.78 -16.99
C SER A 65 5.45 -10.08 -17.27
N GLY A 66 6.33 -10.04 -16.28
CA GLY A 66 7.66 -9.44 -16.40
C GLY A 66 7.70 -7.91 -16.30
N SER A 67 6.62 -7.30 -15.83
CA SER A 67 6.52 -5.86 -15.57
C SER A 67 5.93 -5.63 -14.20
N ILE A 68 6.33 -4.56 -13.52
CA ILE A 68 5.70 -4.13 -12.28
C ILE A 68 4.51 -3.26 -12.62
N VAL A 69 3.34 -3.56 -12.06
CA VAL A 69 2.08 -2.84 -12.27
C VAL A 69 1.40 -2.57 -10.93
N GLY A 70 0.57 -1.54 -10.85
CA GLY A 70 -0.16 -1.23 -9.62
C GLY A 70 -0.49 0.25 -9.47
N ILE A 71 -1.13 0.59 -8.36
CA ILE A 71 -1.52 1.97 -8.02
C ILE A 71 -0.29 2.87 -7.90
N ASP A 72 0.71 2.42 -7.14
CA ASP A 72 1.97 3.17 -6.92
C ASP A 72 2.73 3.36 -8.23
N VAL A 73 2.68 2.37 -9.14
CA VAL A 73 3.30 2.43 -10.46
C VAL A 73 2.64 3.47 -11.35
N ASP A 74 1.30 3.47 -11.40
CA ASP A 74 0.57 4.45 -12.20
C ASP A 74 0.77 5.89 -11.66
N ILE A 75 0.83 6.05 -10.32
CA ILE A 75 1.10 7.34 -9.68
C ILE A 75 2.55 7.78 -9.95
N ALA A 76 3.52 6.86 -9.86
CA ALA A 76 4.92 7.13 -10.19
C ALA A 76 5.11 7.54 -11.65
N ALA A 77 4.37 6.91 -12.57
CA ALA A 77 4.38 7.27 -13.98
C ALA A 77 3.82 8.68 -14.23
N ALA A 78 2.70 9.02 -13.58
CA ALA A 78 2.13 10.34 -13.64
C ALA A 78 3.06 11.40 -13.03
N LEU A 79 3.75 11.06 -11.92
CA LEU A 79 4.71 11.94 -11.27
C LEU A 79 5.94 12.19 -12.16
N ALA A 80 6.50 11.14 -12.75
CA ALA A 80 7.62 11.27 -13.67
C ALA A 80 7.27 12.14 -14.90
N ASP A 81 6.06 11.94 -15.47
CA ASP A 81 5.56 12.80 -16.58
C ASP A 81 5.41 14.26 -16.13
N GLU A 82 4.85 14.52 -14.92
CA GLU A 82 4.70 15.88 -14.40
C GLU A 82 6.05 16.57 -14.20
N LEU A 83 7.10 15.82 -13.84
CA LEU A 83 8.46 16.30 -13.65
C LEU A 83 9.27 16.40 -14.97
N GLY A 84 8.75 15.93 -16.09
CA GLY A 84 9.46 15.88 -17.38
C GLY A 84 10.57 14.83 -17.39
N LEU A 85 10.45 13.74 -16.62
CA LEU A 85 11.44 12.70 -16.46
C LEU A 85 10.97 11.35 -17.04
N LYS A 86 11.92 10.51 -17.40
CA LYS A 86 11.64 9.08 -17.65
C LYS A 86 11.40 8.37 -16.31
N LEU A 87 10.57 7.35 -16.32
CA LEU A 87 10.37 6.48 -15.16
C LEU A 87 11.26 5.24 -15.24
N GLU A 88 11.92 4.92 -14.15
CA GLU A 88 12.54 3.62 -13.90
C GLU A 88 12.02 3.06 -12.57
N LEU A 89 11.39 1.89 -12.62
CA LEU A 89 10.87 1.20 -11.42
C LEU A 89 11.91 0.22 -10.91
N VAL A 90 12.09 0.19 -9.59
CA VAL A 90 12.98 -0.72 -8.88
C VAL A 90 12.19 -1.44 -7.80
N ASP A 91 12.18 -2.78 -7.81
CA ASP A 91 11.63 -3.53 -6.67
C ASP A 91 12.62 -3.45 -5.50
N VAL A 92 12.21 -2.79 -4.44
CA VAL A 92 13.02 -2.57 -3.23
C VAL A 92 12.48 -3.37 -2.03
N GLY A 93 11.46 -4.20 -2.25
CA GLY A 93 10.75 -4.88 -1.18
C GLY A 93 10.15 -3.88 -0.17
N SER A 94 10.21 -4.21 1.13
CA SER A 94 9.59 -3.40 2.19
C SER A 94 10.56 -2.46 2.92
N SER A 95 11.86 -2.47 2.57
CA SER A 95 12.88 -1.72 3.31
C SER A 95 13.24 -0.41 2.63
N VAL A 96 12.77 0.70 3.19
CA VAL A 96 13.11 2.07 2.72
C VAL A 96 14.60 2.36 2.85
N ASP A 97 15.25 1.90 3.93
CA ASP A 97 16.69 2.08 4.15
C ASP A 97 17.52 1.38 3.06
N THR A 98 17.16 0.16 2.70
CA THR A 98 17.81 -0.60 1.63
C THR A 98 17.62 0.11 0.29
N ALA A 99 16.42 0.58 0.00
CA ALA A 99 16.10 1.31 -1.23
C ALA A 99 17.04 2.49 -1.47
N PHE A 100 17.26 3.32 -0.46
CA PHE A 100 18.13 4.50 -0.60
C PHE A 100 19.62 4.18 -0.52
N THR A 101 20.03 3.14 0.24
CA THR A 101 21.46 2.85 0.47
C THR A 101 22.06 1.87 -0.53
N LYS A 102 21.27 0.92 -1.05
CA LYS A 102 21.74 -0.15 -1.94
C LYS A 102 21.13 -0.08 -3.34
N ASP A 103 19.80 0.18 -3.42
CA ASP A 103 19.08 0.08 -4.69
C ASP A 103 19.15 1.36 -5.51
N ASN A 104 19.74 2.41 -4.93
CA ASN A 104 20.07 3.67 -5.62
C ASN A 104 18.84 4.33 -6.26
N VAL A 105 17.72 4.42 -5.52
CA VAL A 105 16.49 5.08 -5.95
C VAL A 105 16.45 6.54 -5.52
N ASP A 106 15.67 7.35 -6.22
CA ASP A 106 15.43 8.77 -5.91
C ASP A 106 14.33 8.93 -4.87
N ILE A 107 13.25 8.18 -5.02
CA ILE A 107 12.07 8.17 -4.13
C ILE A 107 11.58 6.75 -3.91
N VAL A 108 10.80 6.56 -2.83
CA VAL A 108 10.12 5.29 -2.51
C VAL A 108 8.63 5.56 -2.33
N MET A 109 7.80 4.78 -3.00
CA MET A 109 6.34 4.83 -2.90
C MET A 109 5.83 3.99 -1.72
N GLY A 110 4.61 4.25 -1.27
CA GLY A 110 3.90 3.40 -0.31
C GLY A 110 4.45 3.45 1.12
N VAL A 111 5.15 4.51 1.50
CA VAL A 111 5.74 4.63 2.84
C VAL A 111 4.73 5.26 3.78
N THR A 112 4.51 4.64 4.96
CA THR A 112 3.62 5.20 5.97
C THR A 112 4.25 6.43 6.64
N LYS A 113 3.43 7.43 6.95
CA LYS A 113 3.88 8.73 7.48
C LYS A 113 4.56 8.66 8.85
N SER A 114 4.56 7.52 9.51
CA SER A 114 5.24 7.30 10.79
C SER A 114 6.77 7.24 10.70
N ASN A 115 7.33 7.11 9.50
CA ASN A 115 8.78 7.06 9.31
C ASN A 115 9.37 8.48 9.34
N SER A 116 10.12 8.81 10.39
CA SER A 116 10.75 10.12 10.59
C SER A 116 12.20 10.22 10.08
N ALA A 117 12.78 9.12 9.57
CA ALA A 117 14.16 9.11 9.08
C ALA A 117 14.31 9.78 7.71
N TYR A 118 13.20 9.88 6.96
CA TYR A 118 13.16 10.41 5.61
C TYR A 118 12.18 11.59 5.51
N TRP A 119 12.37 12.40 4.47
CA TRP A 119 11.32 13.35 4.11
C TRP A 119 10.11 12.60 3.54
N MET A 120 8.92 13.05 3.92
CA MET A 120 7.65 12.45 3.51
C MET A 120 6.79 13.49 2.81
N SER A 121 6.23 13.14 1.67
CA SER A 121 5.27 13.98 0.96
C SER A 121 3.94 14.10 1.71
N ASP A 122 3.02 14.88 1.17
CA ASP A 122 1.60 14.71 1.49
C ASP A 122 1.14 13.30 1.10
N SER A 123 0.11 12.82 1.80
CA SER A 123 -0.49 11.53 1.49
C SER A 123 -1.15 11.55 0.12
N TYR A 124 -0.92 10.51 -0.67
CA TYR A 124 -1.62 10.27 -1.93
C TYR A 124 -2.70 9.18 -1.80
N MET A 125 -2.69 8.42 -0.72
CA MET A 125 -3.69 7.41 -0.41
C MET A 125 -3.75 7.16 1.10
N SER A 126 -4.90 6.65 1.56
CA SER A 126 -5.09 6.19 2.95
C SER A 126 -5.77 4.83 2.93
N SER A 127 -5.39 3.97 3.87
CA SER A 127 -6.01 2.66 4.07
C SER A 127 -6.14 2.33 5.55
N ALA A 128 -7.13 1.50 5.86
CA ALA A 128 -7.40 0.99 7.20
C ALA A 128 -8.00 -0.40 7.09
N VAL A 129 -8.06 -1.16 8.17
CA VAL A 129 -8.91 -2.36 8.20
C VAL A 129 -10.37 -1.93 8.17
N ALA A 130 -11.10 -2.36 7.15
CA ALA A 130 -12.51 -2.06 6.95
C ALA A 130 -13.36 -3.33 7.03
N LEU A 131 -14.60 -3.16 7.49
CA LEU A 131 -15.67 -4.16 7.37
C LEU A 131 -16.38 -3.96 6.04
N PHE A 132 -16.56 -5.06 5.31
CA PHE A 132 -17.33 -5.11 4.06
C PHE A 132 -18.62 -5.90 4.26
N SER A 133 -19.71 -5.45 3.63
CA SER A 133 -21.02 -6.09 3.61
C SER A 133 -21.61 -6.12 2.20
N LEU A 134 -22.49 -7.07 1.90
CA LEU A 134 -23.26 -7.08 0.64
C LEU A 134 -24.30 -5.97 0.60
N THR A 135 -24.66 -5.39 1.74
CA THR A 135 -25.64 -4.30 1.82
C THR A 135 -24.92 -2.97 1.89
N GLN A 136 -25.15 -2.11 0.92
CA GLN A 136 -24.63 -0.75 0.94
C GLN A 136 -25.20 0.01 2.15
N ASN A 137 -24.35 0.77 2.85
CA ASN A 137 -24.68 1.49 4.08
C ASN A 137 -25.22 0.60 5.22
N ALA A 138 -24.85 -0.69 5.25
CA ALA A 138 -25.18 -1.54 6.38
C ALA A 138 -24.61 -0.94 7.67
N THR A 139 -25.34 -1.10 8.76
CA THR A 139 -24.84 -0.73 10.08
C THR A 139 -23.76 -1.71 10.49
N ALA A 140 -22.64 -1.19 10.97
CA ALA A 140 -21.60 -2.03 11.56
C ALA A 140 -22.16 -2.83 12.75
N PRO A 141 -21.68 -4.08 12.96
CA PRO A 141 -22.17 -4.91 14.04
C PRO A 141 -21.79 -4.31 15.40
N THR A 142 -22.64 -4.54 16.40
CA THR A 142 -22.34 -4.23 17.80
C THR A 142 -21.84 -5.49 18.51
N GLN A 143 -21.07 -5.34 19.57
CA GLN A 143 -20.51 -6.48 20.32
C GLN A 143 -21.54 -7.49 20.83
N SER A 144 -22.77 -7.05 21.10
CA SER A 144 -23.83 -7.91 21.61
C SER A 144 -24.60 -8.68 20.53
N GLY A 145 -24.25 -8.49 19.26
CA GLY A 145 -24.95 -9.11 18.12
C GLY A 145 -24.46 -10.53 17.82
N SER A 146 -25.35 -11.36 17.25
CA SER A 146 -24.96 -12.63 16.64
C SER A 146 -24.61 -12.40 15.19
N PHE A 147 -23.31 -12.42 14.85
CA PHE A 147 -22.79 -12.22 13.49
C PHE A 147 -21.44 -12.93 13.34
N SER A 148 -21.00 -13.05 12.09
CA SER A 148 -19.70 -13.63 11.78
C SER A 148 -18.96 -12.73 10.78
N VAL A 149 -17.64 -12.64 10.96
CA VAL A 149 -16.74 -11.84 10.13
C VAL A 149 -15.65 -12.75 9.59
N ALA A 150 -15.54 -12.89 8.27
CA ALA A 150 -14.41 -13.57 7.66
C ALA A 150 -13.21 -12.63 7.53
N ALA A 151 -12.03 -13.16 7.77
CA ALA A 151 -10.76 -12.48 7.51
C ALA A 151 -9.68 -13.48 7.13
N GLN A 152 -8.68 -13.03 6.37
CA GLN A 152 -7.51 -13.88 6.09
C GLN A 152 -6.80 -14.24 7.39
N SER A 153 -6.49 -15.52 7.56
CA SER A 153 -5.77 -16.03 8.73
C SER A 153 -4.44 -15.29 8.95
N SER A 154 -4.08 -15.07 10.21
CA SER A 154 -2.81 -14.42 10.60
C SER A 154 -2.59 -13.03 9.99
N SER A 155 -3.67 -12.32 9.66
CA SER A 155 -3.63 -10.95 9.14
C SER A 155 -3.98 -9.93 10.23
N MET A 156 -3.61 -8.67 10.00
CA MET A 156 -4.07 -7.55 10.83
C MET A 156 -5.59 -7.50 10.89
N SER A 157 -6.27 -7.80 9.78
CA SER A 157 -7.74 -7.82 9.74
C SER A 157 -8.36 -8.87 10.66
N ALA A 158 -7.74 -10.07 10.76
CA ALA A 158 -8.18 -11.10 11.70
C ALA A 158 -7.93 -10.67 13.16
N TRP A 159 -6.81 -10.01 13.42
CA TRP A 159 -6.49 -9.48 14.74
C TRP A 159 -7.49 -8.40 15.16
N GLU A 160 -7.79 -7.42 14.29
CA GLU A 160 -8.77 -6.37 14.55
C GLU A 160 -10.17 -6.92 14.85
N VAL A 161 -10.60 -7.95 14.10
CA VAL A 161 -11.89 -8.62 14.40
C VAL A 161 -11.89 -9.24 15.79
N THR A 162 -10.80 -9.90 16.16
CA THR A 162 -10.68 -10.53 17.49
C THR A 162 -10.65 -9.49 18.61
N ASP A 163 -9.95 -8.38 18.39
CA ASP A 163 -9.85 -7.29 19.36
C ASP A 163 -11.19 -6.59 19.58
N HIS A 164 -11.92 -6.27 18.48
CA HIS A 164 -13.20 -5.56 18.56
C HIS A 164 -14.37 -6.44 18.99
N TYR A 165 -14.41 -7.72 18.55
CA TYR A 165 -15.60 -8.55 18.64
C TYR A 165 -15.37 -9.91 19.30
N GLY A 166 -14.12 -10.29 19.56
CA GLY A 166 -13.74 -11.58 20.10
C GLY A 166 -13.61 -12.68 19.04
N GLU A 167 -12.89 -13.76 19.41
CA GLU A 167 -12.60 -14.88 18.51
C GLU A 167 -13.85 -15.62 18.02
N SER A 168 -14.92 -15.63 18.80
CA SER A 168 -16.16 -16.34 18.45
C SER A 168 -16.82 -15.79 17.18
N CYS A 169 -16.60 -14.52 16.87
CA CYS A 169 -17.11 -13.87 15.66
C CYS A 169 -16.25 -14.12 14.42
N LEU A 170 -14.96 -14.44 14.61
CA LEU A 170 -14.00 -14.62 13.52
C LEU A 170 -14.22 -15.93 12.78
N ARG A 171 -14.19 -15.88 11.46
CA ARG A 171 -14.10 -17.01 10.53
C ARG A 171 -12.85 -16.86 9.71
N ASN A 172 -11.86 -17.69 10.01
CA ASN A 172 -10.58 -17.68 9.31
C ASN A 172 -10.74 -18.19 7.86
N SER A 173 -10.20 -17.43 6.91
CA SER A 173 -10.06 -17.81 5.51
C SER A 173 -8.58 -18.00 5.16
N THR A 174 -8.28 -18.87 4.21
CA THR A 174 -6.90 -19.08 3.72
C THR A 174 -6.35 -17.86 3.01
N ASP A 175 -7.21 -17.14 2.32
CA ASP A 175 -6.87 -15.93 1.57
C ASP A 175 -8.03 -14.93 1.55
N ARG A 176 -7.79 -13.77 0.98
CA ARG A 176 -8.77 -12.69 0.90
C ARG A 176 -9.92 -13.01 -0.04
N GLN A 177 -9.63 -13.68 -1.16
CA GLN A 177 -10.62 -14.08 -2.13
C GLN A 177 -11.67 -15.00 -1.49
N GLY A 178 -11.23 -16.04 -0.78
CA GLY A 178 -12.12 -16.97 -0.07
C GLY A 178 -12.93 -16.29 1.04
N ALA A 179 -12.40 -15.25 1.69
CA ALA A 179 -13.18 -14.46 2.64
C ALA A 179 -14.36 -13.75 1.95
N PHE A 180 -14.15 -13.10 0.81
CA PHE A 180 -15.20 -12.43 0.05
C PHE A 180 -16.18 -13.43 -0.60
N GLU A 181 -15.75 -14.61 -1.02
CA GLU A 181 -16.62 -15.68 -1.48
C GLU A 181 -17.55 -16.18 -0.36
N SER A 182 -17.04 -16.28 0.87
CA SER A 182 -17.85 -16.62 2.05
C SER A 182 -18.92 -15.56 2.34
N LEU A 183 -18.62 -14.28 2.10
CA LEU A 183 -19.60 -13.20 2.18
C LEU A 183 -20.65 -13.33 1.07
N GLN A 184 -20.22 -13.54 -0.16
CA GLN A 184 -21.11 -13.66 -1.32
C GLN A 184 -22.10 -14.83 -1.20
N THR A 185 -21.65 -15.94 -0.61
CA THR A 185 -22.50 -17.12 -0.36
C THR A 185 -23.38 -16.98 0.88
N GLY A 186 -23.25 -15.90 1.65
CA GLY A 186 -23.99 -15.69 2.90
C GLY A 186 -23.52 -16.55 4.06
N SER A 187 -22.35 -17.20 3.93
CA SER A 187 -21.75 -18.01 5.01
C SER A 187 -21.25 -17.14 6.16
N VAL A 188 -20.96 -15.87 5.90
CA VAL A 188 -20.61 -14.84 6.90
C VAL A 188 -21.41 -13.57 6.63
N ASN A 189 -21.52 -12.71 7.66
CA ASN A 189 -22.24 -11.44 7.56
C ASN A 189 -21.35 -10.29 7.06
N TYR A 190 -20.05 -10.35 7.37
CA TYR A 190 -19.07 -9.34 7.02
C TYR A 190 -17.73 -9.98 6.63
N VAL A 191 -16.92 -9.19 5.92
CA VAL A 191 -15.49 -9.48 5.71
C VAL A 191 -14.70 -8.32 6.31
N ALA A 192 -13.63 -8.63 7.04
CA ALA A 192 -12.62 -7.66 7.42
C ALA A 192 -11.39 -7.79 6.52
N ALA A 193 -11.01 -6.70 5.89
CA ALA A 193 -9.85 -6.60 5.02
C ALA A 193 -9.28 -5.18 5.06
N ASP A 194 -7.99 -5.01 4.73
CA ASP A 194 -7.47 -3.70 4.38
C ASP A 194 -8.36 -3.08 3.31
N SER A 195 -8.75 -1.82 3.47
CA SER A 195 -9.78 -1.17 2.64
C SER A 195 -9.38 -1.09 1.17
N THR A 196 -8.10 -0.83 0.88
CA THR A 196 -7.58 -0.78 -0.48
C THR A 196 -7.56 -2.18 -1.11
N ILE A 197 -7.09 -3.16 -0.36
CA ILE A 197 -7.02 -4.55 -0.83
C ILE A 197 -8.44 -5.12 -1.00
N GLY A 198 -9.32 -4.85 -0.06
CA GLY A 198 -10.73 -5.26 -0.14
C GLY A 198 -11.46 -4.63 -1.33
N ALA A 199 -11.29 -3.32 -1.54
CA ALA A 199 -11.83 -2.62 -2.70
C ALA A 199 -11.32 -3.20 -4.02
N TYR A 200 -10.02 -3.54 -4.10
CA TYR A 200 -9.44 -4.20 -5.26
C TYR A 200 -10.06 -5.59 -5.51
N VAL A 201 -10.23 -6.42 -4.47
CA VAL A 201 -10.89 -7.74 -4.59
C VAL A 201 -12.33 -7.57 -5.09
N VAL A 202 -13.09 -6.66 -4.50
CA VAL A 202 -14.47 -6.35 -4.91
C VAL A 202 -14.52 -5.92 -6.37
N HIS A 203 -13.65 -5.01 -6.79
CA HIS A 203 -13.60 -4.49 -8.15
C HIS A 203 -13.17 -5.54 -9.17
N SER A 204 -12.14 -6.33 -8.87
CA SER A 204 -11.58 -7.34 -9.79
C SER A 204 -12.43 -8.62 -9.89
N SER A 205 -13.12 -9.00 -8.81
CA SER A 205 -13.93 -10.23 -8.76
C SER A 205 -15.42 -10.00 -9.04
N SER A 206 -15.84 -8.74 -9.22
CA SER A 206 -17.26 -8.35 -9.37
C SER A 206 -18.14 -8.80 -8.20
N VAL A 207 -17.59 -8.92 -7.02
CA VAL A 207 -18.35 -9.15 -5.78
C VAL A 207 -19.06 -7.86 -5.40
N GLY A 208 -20.38 -7.90 -5.25
CA GLY A 208 -21.19 -6.72 -4.88
C GLY A 208 -21.08 -6.40 -3.38
N ALA A 209 -19.89 -6.12 -2.86
CA ALA A 209 -19.68 -5.75 -1.47
C ALA A 209 -19.28 -4.28 -1.31
N TYR A 210 -19.56 -3.70 -0.15
CA TYR A 210 -19.34 -2.29 0.17
C TYR A 210 -18.64 -2.17 1.52
N PRO A 211 -17.63 -1.29 1.67
CA PRO A 211 -17.08 -0.97 2.98
C PRO A 211 -18.11 -0.19 3.80
N VAL A 212 -18.31 -0.58 5.05
CA VAL A 212 -19.37 -0.01 5.92
C VAL A 212 -18.85 0.64 7.19
N ALA A 213 -17.65 0.27 7.63
CA ALA A 213 -16.98 0.87 8.77
C ALA A 213 -15.49 0.56 8.76
N LEU A 214 -14.71 1.31 9.54
CA LEU A 214 -13.30 1.05 9.78
C LEU A 214 -13.11 0.50 11.19
N LEU A 215 -12.18 -0.44 11.37
CA LEU A 215 -11.80 -1.00 12.67
C LEU A 215 -10.58 -0.32 13.30
N GLN A 216 -9.91 0.55 12.55
CA GLN A 216 -8.77 1.33 13.04
C GLN A 216 -8.71 2.67 12.31
N ASP A 217 -7.95 3.61 12.85
CA ASP A 217 -7.69 4.88 12.19
C ASP A 217 -6.90 4.67 10.89
N PRO A 218 -7.23 5.40 9.81
CA PRO A 218 -6.56 5.26 8.54
C PRO A 218 -5.07 5.63 8.61
N SER A 219 -4.22 4.76 8.09
CA SER A 219 -2.81 5.04 7.81
C SER A 219 -2.66 5.76 6.48
N SER A 220 -1.79 6.78 6.47
CA SER A 220 -1.49 7.55 5.26
C SER A 220 -0.29 6.97 4.52
N TYR A 221 -0.42 6.78 3.21
CA TYR A 221 0.67 6.39 2.31
C TYR A 221 1.24 7.61 1.60
N CYS A 222 2.54 7.78 1.71
CA CYS A 222 3.30 8.93 1.23
C CYS A 222 4.46 8.48 0.35
N ILE A 223 5.09 9.44 -0.32
CA ILE A 223 6.34 9.28 -1.04
C ILE A 223 7.47 9.66 -0.09
N ALA A 224 8.45 8.79 0.08
CA ALA A 224 9.67 9.09 0.83
C ALA A 224 10.80 9.55 -0.10
N ALA A 225 11.62 10.49 0.37
CA ALA A 225 12.85 10.91 -0.28
C ALA A 225 13.97 11.16 0.78
N PRO A 226 15.25 11.12 0.39
CA PRO A 226 16.34 11.49 1.29
C PRO A 226 16.17 12.92 1.82
N THR A 227 16.39 13.13 3.13
CA THR A 227 16.26 14.46 3.77
C THR A 227 17.23 15.50 3.22
N THR A 228 18.32 15.06 2.61
CA THR A 228 19.36 15.92 2.02
C THR A 228 19.03 16.45 0.63
N ASN A 229 18.03 15.88 -0.05
CA ASN A 229 17.68 16.25 -1.44
C ASN A 229 16.48 17.19 -1.50
N VAL A 230 16.68 18.43 -1.03
CA VAL A 230 15.63 19.44 -0.89
C VAL A 230 15.00 19.83 -2.24
N GLU A 231 15.80 19.84 -3.32
CA GLU A 231 15.30 20.16 -4.67
C GLU A 231 14.26 19.11 -5.13
N LEU A 232 14.60 17.83 -5.03
CA LEU A 232 13.70 16.74 -5.40
C LEU A 232 12.45 16.72 -4.52
N GLN A 233 12.59 16.93 -3.19
CA GLN A 233 11.47 17.00 -2.26
C GLN A 233 10.44 18.06 -2.67
N LYS A 234 10.93 19.27 -3.01
CA LYS A 234 10.10 20.38 -3.47
C LYS A 234 9.39 20.02 -4.77
N ALA A 235 10.12 19.52 -5.77
CA ALA A 235 9.57 19.14 -7.06
C ALA A 235 8.51 18.04 -6.94
N VAL A 236 8.79 16.99 -6.14
CA VAL A 236 7.83 15.90 -5.86
C VAL A 236 6.57 16.44 -5.17
N SER A 237 6.72 17.35 -4.20
CA SER A 237 5.58 17.95 -3.49
C SER A 237 4.70 18.76 -4.43
N GLU A 238 5.28 19.59 -5.29
CA GLU A 238 4.57 20.42 -6.27
C GLU A 238 3.87 19.56 -7.32
N ALA A 239 4.56 18.56 -7.87
CA ALA A 239 4.02 17.65 -8.87
C ALA A 239 2.87 16.79 -8.28
N LEU A 240 3.04 16.25 -7.06
CA LEU A 240 1.97 15.50 -6.39
C LEU A 240 0.75 16.39 -6.12
N GLY A 241 0.97 17.63 -5.71
CA GLY A 241 -0.10 18.63 -5.54
C GLY A 241 -0.85 18.90 -6.85
N SER A 242 -0.15 19.06 -7.96
CA SER A 242 -0.72 19.21 -9.31
C SER A 242 -1.58 17.99 -9.69
N LEU A 243 -1.06 16.78 -9.51
CA LEU A 243 -1.77 15.53 -9.82
C LEU A 243 -3.03 15.35 -8.96
N LYS A 244 -2.98 15.71 -7.68
CA LYS A 244 -4.14 15.67 -6.77
C LYS A 244 -5.19 16.68 -7.21
N ASN A 245 -4.81 17.94 -7.42
CA ASN A 245 -5.72 19.00 -7.83
C ASN A 245 -6.31 18.78 -9.23
N GLY A 246 -5.53 18.18 -10.13
CA GLY A 246 -5.96 17.77 -11.46
C GLY A 246 -6.82 16.52 -11.50
N GLY A 247 -7.05 15.86 -10.36
CA GLY A 247 -7.87 14.63 -10.26
C GLY A 247 -7.20 13.37 -10.78
N VAL A 248 -5.93 13.41 -11.17
CA VAL A 248 -5.21 12.25 -11.73
C VAL A 248 -5.12 11.12 -10.71
N ILE A 249 -4.82 11.44 -9.44
CA ILE A 249 -4.77 10.46 -8.36
C ILE A 249 -6.11 9.75 -8.22
N SER A 250 -7.22 10.48 -8.22
CA SER A 250 -8.58 9.90 -8.10
C SER A 250 -8.93 9.00 -9.28
N VAL A 251 -8.49 9.35 -10.50
CA VAL A 251 -8.70 8.50 -11.69
C VAL A 251 -7.92 7.19 -11.58
N ILE A 252 -6.66 7.25 -11.11
CA ILE A 252 -5.84 6.06 -10.89
C ILE A 252 -6.47 5.17 -9.81
N GLN A 253 -6.87 5.75 -8.67
CA GLN A 253 -7.56 5.01 -7.61
C GLN A 253 -8.84 4.34 -8.13
N LYS A 254 -9.66 5.06 -8.89
CA LYS A 254 -10.88 4.51 -9.49
C LYS A 254 -10.61 3.39 -10.50
N LYS A 255 -9.53 3.48 -11.27
CA LYS A 255 -9.10 2.43 -12.20
C LYS A 255 -8.85 1.10 -11.48
N TRP A 256 -8.22 1.14 -10.31
CA TRP A 256 -7.81 -0.05 -9.57
C TRP A 256 -8.84 -0.53 -8.54
N LEU A 257 -9.58 0.39 -7.92
CA LEU A 257 -10.42 0.14 -6.76
C LEU A 257 -11.92 0.33 -7.04
N GLY A 258 -12.28 0.80 -8.24
CA GLY A 258 -13.64 1.16 -8.56
C GLY A 258 -14.12 2.36 -7.73
N ASP A 259 -15.42 2.38 -7.42
CA ASP A 259 -16.05 3.45 -6.64
C ASP A 259 -15.83 3.30 -5.11
N GLN A 260 -15.07 2.29 -4.67
CA GLN A 260 -14.82 1.97 -3.26
C GLN A 260 -13.53 2.63 -2.70
N ALA A 261 -12.87 3.48 -3.48
CA ALA A 261 -11.56 4.05 -3.12
C ALA A 261 -11.60 5.04 -1.94
N ASP A 262 -12.72 5.74 -1.74
CA ASP A 262 -12.85 6.76 -0.70
C ASP A 262 -13.43 6.17 0.59
N ILE A 263 -12.61 6.13 1.63
CA ILE A 263 -12.96 5.67 2.98
C ILE A 263 -13.18 6.82 3.97
N SER A 264 -13.04 8.07 3.53
CA SER A 264 -13.06 9.25 4.42
C SER A 264 -14.39 9.49 5.13
N ALA A 265 -15.48 9.01 4.54
CA ALA A 265 -16.83 9.11 5.11
C ALA A 265 -17.18 7.95 6.06
N LEU A 266 -16.32 6.91 6.17
CA LEU A 266 -16.59 5.76 7.00
C LEU A 266 -16.27 6.05 8.47
N LYS A 267 -17.16 5.57 9.35
CA LYS A 267 -16.97 5.69 10.79
C LYS A 267 -15.92 4.70 11.27
N VAL A 268 -14.98 5.17 12.09
CA VAL A 268 -14.08 4.30 12.86
C VAL A 268 -14.82 3.76 14.07
N ILE A 269 -14.80 2.45 14.26
CA ILE A 269 -15.32 1.77 15.43
C ILE A 269 -14.16 1.61 16.41
N GLN A 270 -14.31 2.13 17.63
CA GLN A 270 -13.28 1.95 18.65
C GLN A 270 -13.40 0.58 19.32
N SER A 271 -12.26 -0.07 19.58
CA SER A 271 -12.23 -1.26 20.41
C SER A 271 -12.58 -0.92 21.85
N THR A 272 -13.46 -1.70 22.47
CA THR A 272 -13.86 -1.47 23.87
C THR A 272 -12.91 -2.09 24.88
N LYS A 273 -11.86 -2.79 24.41
CA LYS A 273 -10.89 -3.51 25.26
C LYS A 273 -9.87 -2.59 25.94
N SER A 274 -9.78 -1.33 25.52
CA SER A 274 -8.72 -0.37 25.91
C SER A 274 -8.89 0.28 27.29
N GLU A 275 -9.98 0.05 28.04
CA GLU A 275 -10.22 0.73 29.33
C GLU A 275 -10.15 -0.17 30.57
N SER A 276 -10.01 -1.49 30.45
CA SER A 276 -10.05 -2.39 31.62
C SER A 276 -8.72 -2.84 32.18
N ASP A 277 -7.59 -2.59 31.50
CA ASP A 277 -6.27 -3.07 31.95
C ASP A 277 -5.41 -2.00 32.64
N SER A 278 -5.97 -0.81 32.91
CA SER A 278 -5.23 0.29 33.58
C SER A 278 -5.64 0.54 35.03
N GLU A 279 -6.60 -0.18 35.61
CA GLU A 279 -7.12 0.10 36.95
C GLU A 279 -6.83 -0.96 38.02
N ASP A 280 -5.85 -1.87 37.86
CA ASP A 280 -5.50 -2.75 38.95
C ASP A 280 -3.98 -2.75 39.29
N ALA A 281 -3.50 -1.58 39.69
CA ALA A 281 -2.26 -1.45 40.42
C ALA A 281 -2.25 -0.18 41.28
N THR A 282 -3.24 -0.02 42.19
CA THR A 282 -3.03 0.83 43.37
C THR A 282 -4.17 0.60 44.39
N SER A 283 -3.83 0.02 45.44
CA SER A 283 -4.23 0.29 46.83
C SER A 283 -4.64 -0.94 47.62
N THR A 284 -3.76 -1.38 48.41
CA THR A 284 -3.98 -1.68 49.83
C THR A 284 -2.65 -1.52 50.54
N ASP A 285 -2.48 -0.45 51.26
CA ASP A 285 -2.41 -0.57 52.69
C ASP A 285 -2.49 0.81 53.33
N ALA A 286 -3.41 0.93 54.25
CA ALA A 286 -3.59 2.10 55.08
C ALA A 286 -3.27 1.72 56.52
N SER A 287 -2.70 2.74 57.20
CA SER A 287 -2.56 2.89 58.67
C SER A 287 -1.39 2.13 59.32
N ASP A 288 -0.47 2.79 59.99
CA ASP A 288 -0.63 3.52 61.24
C ASP A 288 0.68 4.17 61.71
N SER A 289 0.53 5.33 62.23
CA SER A 289 1.24 6.06 63.29
C SER A 289 2.75 6.04 63.50
N SER A 290 3.24 7.26 63.58
CA SER A 290 4.03 7.90 64.65
C SER A 290 5.56 7.79 64.67
N SER A 291 6.10 8.97 64.56
CA SER A 291 7.16 9.57 65.42
C SER A 291 8.64 9.27 65.16
N THR A 292 9.31 10.38 64.93
CA THR A 292 10.53 10.87 65.56
C THR A 292 11.91 10.51 65.01
N SER A 293 12.52 11.53 64.45
CA SER A 293 13.88 12.06 64.69
C SER A 293 15.13 11.33 64.19
N SER A 294 15.88 12.14 63.53
CA SER A 294 17.33 12.42 63.63
C SER A 294 18.34 11.58 62.87
N SER A 295 19.01 12.32 62.03
CA SER A 295 20.46 12.51 61.94
C SER A 295 21.36 11.47 61.26
N SER A 296 22.03 11.99 60.28
CA SER A 296 23.47 12.01 60.03
C SER A 296 24.18 10.82 59.40
N THR A 297 24.84 11.16 58.38
CA THR A 297 26.29 11.09 58.02
C THR A 297 26.81 9.86 57.29
N THR A 298 27.36 10.17 56.11
CA THR A 298 28.69 9.82 55.56
C THR A 298 29.09 8.36 55.32
N GLY A 299 29.72 8.23 54.17
CA GLY A 299 30.83 7.29 53.94
C GLY A 299 30.66 6.44 52.68
N SER A 300 31.21 6.80 51.64
CA SER A 300 32.46 6.50 50.94
C SER A 300 32.78 5.04 50.62
N SER A 301 33.16 4.89 49.38
CA SER A 301 34.24 4.06 48.81
C SER A 301 33.96 2.61 48.48
N SER A 302 34.09 2.34 47.23
CA SER A 302 35.22 1.81 46.45
C SER A 302 35.23 0.32 46.19
N SER A 303 35.55 0.08 44.97
CA SER A 303 36.48 -0.88 44.35
C SER A 303 35.97 -2.29 44.00
N SER A 304 36.02 -2.55 42.76
CA SER A 304 37.02 -3.29 41.95
C SER A 304 36.90 -4.83 42.00
N SER A 305 36.89 -5.38 40.88
CA SER A 305 37.82 -6.25 40.13
C SER A 305 37.12 -7.50 39.58
N SER A 306 37.15 -7.67 38.30
CA SER A 306 38.05 -8.43 37.40
C SER A 306 38.06 -9.94 37.58
N SER A 307 37.84 -10.64 36.51
CA SER A 307 38.63 -11.70 35.85
C SER A 307 37.69 -12.66 35.06
N SER A 308 37.78 -12.77 33.73
CA SER A 308 38.69 -13.51 32.84
C SER A 308 38.73 -15.02 33.06
N SER A 309 38.40 -15.76 32.01
CA SER A 309 39.07 -16.92 31.39
C SER A 309 38.11 -17.65 30.46
N THR A 310 38.33 -17.68 29.18
CA THR A 310 39.28 -18.38 28.29
C THR A 310 39.14 -19.89 28.24
N SER A 311 39.15 -20.35 27.02
CA SER A 311 39.44 -21.67 26.46
C SER A 311 38.19 -22.47 26.04
N GLY A 312 38.08 -23.06 24.88
CA GLY A 312 39.00 -23.30 23.77
C GLY A 312 38.60 -24.62 23.10
N SER A 313 38.70 -24.62 21.79
CA SER A 313 39.03 -25.74 20.87
C SER A 313 38.19 -27.00 20.92
N THR A 314 37.87 -27.71 19.91
CA THR A 314 38.52 -28.12 18.64
C THR A 314 37.56 -28.97 17.80
N SER A 315 37.58 -28.73 16.52
CA SER A 315 37.65 -29.63 15.35
C SER A 315 37.12 -31.07 15.43
N SER A 316 36.37 -31.49 14.43
CA SER A 316 36.83 -32.47 13.44
C SER A 316 35.76 -32.76 12.38
N SER A 317 36.22 -32.66 11.18
CA SER A 317 35.79 -33.20 9.91
C SER A 317 35.41 -34.69 9.91
N THR A 318 34.46 -35.08 9.07
CA THR A 318 34.70 -36.20 8.14
C THR A 318 33.74 -36.16 6.94
N LYS A 319 34.34 -36.41 5.79
CA LYS A 319 33.84 -36.62 4.44
C LYS A 319 33.15 -37.98 4.29
N SER A 320 32.25 -38.09 3.32
CA SER A 320 32.07 -39.18 2.34
C SER A 320 30.64 -39.09 1.80
N GLY A 321 30.29 -38.99 0.56
CA GLY A 321 30.80 -39.60 -0.66
C GLY A 321 29.76 -40.56 -1.24
N GLY A 322 29.37 -40.41 -2.53
CA GLY A 322 28.61 -41.39 -3.28
C GLY A 322 27.30 -40.86 -3.88
N THR A 323 27.17 -40.36 -5.05
CA THR A 323 27.20 -40.88 -6.46
C THR A 323 25.98 -41.73 -6.85
N GLN A 324 25.41 -41.29 -8.01
CA GLN A 324 24.62 -41.99 -9.05
C GLN A 324 23.13 -42.22 -8.78
N SER A 325 22.30 -41.81 -9.61
CA SER A 325 22.01 -41.82 -11.07
C SER A 325 20.69 -42.56 -11.33
N ASN A 326 19.90 -42.01 -12.17
CA ASN A 326 19.22 -42.57 -13.33
C ASN A 326 17.67 -42.49 -13.35
N SER A 327 17.26 -41.70 -14.28
CA SER A 327 16.25 -41.85 -15.35
C SER A 327 14.89 -42.49 -15.08
N GLY A 328 13.90 -41.85 -15.63
CA GLY A 328 12.92 -42.51 -16.42
C GLY A 328 11.47 -42.16 -16.16
N ASN A 329 10.95 -41.51 -17.07
CA ASN A 329 9.68 -41.42 -17.73
C ASN A 329 8.90 -40.14 -17.46
#